data_45df42dfd051b31923383e95acadfb10
#
_entry.id   45df42dfd051b31923383e95acadfb10
#
_cell.length_a   1.000
_cell.length_b   1.000
_cell.length_c   1.000
_cell.angle_alpha   90.00
_cell.angle_beta   90.00
_cell.angle_gamma   90.00
#
_symmetry.space_group_name_H-M   'P 1'
#
loop_
_entity.id
_entity.type
_entity.pdbx_description
1 polymer ?
#
loop_
_entity_poly.entity_id
_entity_poly.type
_entity_poly.pdbx_seq_one_letter_code
_entity_poly.pdbx_strand_id
1 'polypeptide(L)'
;MKGSIISWFASRYLLKKEASSFISLISWISIIGIMIAVGVLIVVLSVVNGFEKELESKLLIMSGHANIENTSGKIIEWESQILKAEEHENIKKAIPYVQSQGLLVSQNKMSAIIFRGIEPRVINDEVPEFLNFITHGNLDEIQQESFNAILGSELAEYLDVSIGDIVNLNLANGITTPFGIIPRAKDFRVTGIFRAGMNEYDRNLVIINMNDAQRILRMGNTVSGLRLSMKDMYEANTTVRNVALSLGGNFLIGDWTQSHSNFFRSIQITKSILFIILLSVIAVAAFNIVSTLMMVVKDKQRDIAILRANGISHMVILKIYILQGIMIGILGTILGVTLGIFITSNLQYLIILIESIFGIKVLSSEVYFISDVPADLRFFDVILVSFIAFNMAVLSTIYPAWKASKIIPSEILRNEK
;
A
#
# COMPACT_ATOMS: atom_id res chain seq x y z
N MET A 1 -4.87 48.00 -18.95
CA MET A 1 -3.42 48.34 -19.06
C MET A 1 -2.56 47.89 -17.86
N LYS A 2 -3.00 48.00 -16.58
CA LYS A 2 -2.14 47.60 -15.44
C LYS A 2 -1.83 46.11 -15.34
N GLY A 3 -2.69 45.20 -15.79
CA GLY A 3 -2.46 43.74 -15.75
C GLY A 3 -1.42 43.27 -16.77
N SER A 4 -1.41 43.83 -17.96
CA SER A 4 -0.46 43.50 -19.04
C SER A 4 0.99 43.89 -18.69
N ILE A 5 1.18 44.96 -17.91
CA ILE A 5 2.51 45.41 -17.48
C ILE A 5 3.08 44.45 -16.40
N ILE A 6 2.27 43.97 -15.48
CA ILE A 6 2.66 43.06 -14.40
C ILE A 6 3.13 41.72 -14.98
N SER A 7 2.33 41.13 -15.88
CA SER A 7 2.67 39.85 -16.53
C SER A 7 3.91 39.96 -17.42
N TRP A 8 4.07 41.09 -18.13
CA TRP A 8 5.25 41.35 -18.98
C TRP A 8 6.55 41.42 -18.14
N PHE A 9 6.53 42.15 -17.01
CA PHE A 9 7.70 42.20 -16.12
C PHE A 9 7.99 40.85 -15.48
N ALA A 10 7.00 40.12 -15.00
CA ALA A 10 7.18 38.81 -14.35
C ALA A 10 7.78 37.77 -15.31
N SER A 11 7.27 37.69 -16.54
CA SER A 11 7.79 36.76 -17.56
C SER A 11 9.19 37.15 -18.05
N ARG A 12 9.48 38.45 -18.18
CA ARG A 12 10.78 38.93 -18.64
C ARG A 12 11.88 38.73 -17.59
N TYR A 13 11.57 38.79 -16.30
CA TYR A 13 12.51 38.46 -15.22
C TYR A 13 12.83 36.96 -15.14
N LEU A 14 11.91 36.08 -15.60
CA LEU A 14 12.13 34.64 -15.66
C LEU A 14 12.91 34.17 -16.92
N LEU A 15 12.64 34.77 -18.10
CA LEU A 15 13.01 34.22 -19.40
C LEU A 15 14.14 34.96 -20.14
N LYS A 16 14.52 36.19 -19.73
CA LYS A 16 15.49 36.97 -20.50
C LYS A 16 16.94 36.59 -20.22
N LYS A 17 17.64 36.20 -21.28
CA LYS A 17 19.04 35.80 -21.36
C LYS A 17 20.05 36.95 -21.12
N GLU A 18 19.60 38.21 -21.05
CA GLU A 18 20.46 39.41 -20.99
C GLU A 18 20.62 40.04 -19.57
N ALA A 19 19.83 39.62 -18.57
CA ALA A 19 20.00 40.05 -17.19
C ALA A 19 20.75 38.99 -16.41
N SER A 20 22.02 39.18 -16.16
CA SER A 20 22.98 38.32 -15.46
C SER A 20 22.58 36.83 -15.45
N SER A 21 23.34 36.01 -16.18
CA SER A 21 23.22 34.54 -16.28
C SER A 21 22.91 33.84 -14.95
N PHE A 22 23.32 34.49 -13.86
CA PHE A 22 23.18 34.04 -12.47
C PHE A 22 21.74 34.04 -11.95
N ILE A 23 20.91 35.06 -12.24
CA ILE A 23 19.49 35.15 -11.77
C ILE A 23 18.63 34.10 -12.44
N SER A 24 18.85 33.87 -13.74
CA SER A 24 18.15 32.81 -14.48
C SER A 24 18.51 31.43 -13.91
N LEU A 25 19.77 31.15 -13.62
CA LEU A 25 20.24 29.90 -13.07
C LEU A 25 19.60 29.60 -11.70
N ILE A 26 19.52 30.62 -10.83
CA ILE A 26 18.91 30.47 -9.49
C ILE A 26 17.40 30.17 -9.57
N SER A 27 16.67 30.84 -10.49
CA SER A 27 15.25 30.55 -10.72
C SER A 27 15.04 29.12 -11.23
N TRP A 28 15.90 28.63 -12.12
CA TRP A 28 15.89 27.25 -12.58
C TRP A 28 16.16 26.25 -11.46
N ILE A 29 17.10 26.53 -10.57
CA ILE A 29 17.36 25.68 -9.38
C ILE A 29 16.10 25.55 -8.52
N SER A 30 15.35 26.64 -8.34
CA SER A 30 14.07 26.57 -7.58
C SER A 30 13.01 25.74 -8.30
N ILE A 31 12.88 25.87 -9.62
CA ILE A 31 11.94 25.06 -10.42
C ILE A 31 12.33 23.57 -10.33
N ILE A 32 13.60 23.24 -10.49
CA ILE A 32 14.13 21.88 -10.38
C ILE A 32 13.92 21.34 -8.96
N GLY A 33 14.12 22.15 -7.92
CA GLY A 33 13.89 21.75 -6.54
C GLY A 33 12.43 21.34 -6.29
N ILE A 34 11.46 22.14 -6.78
CA ILE A 34 10.04 21.78 -6.69
C ILE A 34 9.73 20.55 -7.53
N MET A 35 10.27 20.49 -8.76
CA MET A 35 10.08 19.36 -9.68
C MET A 35 10.52 18.04 -9.03
N ILE A 36 11.71 18.02 -8.44
CA ILE A 36 12.22 16.82 -7.76
C ILE A 36 11.35 16.49 -6.53
N ALA A 37 11.03 17.49 -5.69
CA ALA A 37 10.22 17.28 -4.50
C ALA A 37 8.85 16.66 -4.84
N VAL A 38 8.14 17.24 -5.80
CA VAL A 38 6.82 16.75 -6.26
C VAL A 38 6.94 15.39 -6.94
N GLY A 39 7.94 15.21 -7.81
CA GLY A 39 8.18 13.95 -8.50
C GLY A 39 8.45 12.80 -7.55
N VAL A 40 9.37 12.98 -6.59
CA VAL A 40 9.70 11.98 -5.56
C VAL A 40 8.47 11.65 -4.71
N LEU A 41 7.69 12.68 -4.32
CA LEU A 41 6.45 12.46 -3.55
C LEU A 41 5.47 11.53 -4.27
N ILE A 42 5.20 11.82 -5.54
CA ILE A 42 4.27 11.02 -6.35
C ILE A 42 4.77 9.58 -6.48
N VAL A 43 6.06 9.38 -6.75
CA VAL A 43 6.65 8.04 -6.86
C VAL A 43 6.53 7.27 -5.54
N VAL A 44 6.93 7.87 -4.42
CA VAL A 44 6.91 7.20 -3.11
C VAL A 44 5.48 6.84 -2.70
N LEU A 45 4.52 7.76 -2.84
CA LEU A 45 3.11 7.46 -2.54
C LEU A 45 2.55 6.37 -3.45
N SER A 46 2.88 6.40 -4.73
CA SER A 46 2.42 5.37 -5.68
C SER A 46 2.99 3.98 -5.35
N VAL A 47 4.25 3.90 -4.94
CA VAL A 47 4.87 2.64 -4.49
C VAL A 47 4.20 2.13 -3.22
N VAL A 48 3.98 3.00 -2.23
CA VAL A 48 3.29 2.60 -0.97
C VAL A 48 1.86 2.14 -1.23
N ASN A 49 1.12 2.83 -2.09
CA ASN A 49 -0.22 2.42 -2.49
C ASN A 49 -0.20 1.08 -3.24
N GLY A 50 0.81 0.86 -4.10
CA GLY A 50 0.99 -0.41 -4.81
C GLY A 50 1.25 -1.57 -3.86
N PHE A 51 2.14 -1.40 -2.88
CA PHE A 51 2.37 -2.39 -1.83
C PHE A 51 1.12 -2.67 -1.00
N GLU A 52 0.37 -1.63 -0.59
CA GLU A 52 -0.89 -1.80 0.12
C GLU A 52 -1.86 -2.66 -0.65
N LYS A 53 -2.08 -2.35 -1.92
CA LYS A 53 -3.01 -3.06 -2.81
C LYS A 53 -2.60 -4.51 -3.04
N GLU A 54 -1.30 -4.77 -3.22
CA GLU A 54 -0.78 -6.12 -3.41
C GLU A 54 -0.96 -6.97 -2.15
N LEU A 55 -0.62 -6.42 -0.97
CA LEU A 55 -0.79 -7.10 0.30
C LEU A 55 -2.27 -7.34 0.63
N GLU A 56 -3.14 -6.34 0.36
CA GLU A 56 -4.60 -6.46 0.50
C GLU A 56 -5.13 -7.61 -0.36
N SER A 57 -4.72 -7.68 -1.64
CA SER A 57 -5.11 -8.75 -2.55
C SER A 57 -4.69 -10.13 -2.03
N LYS A 58 -3.45 -10.28 -1.58
CA LYS A 58 -2.95 -11.56 -1.02
C LYS A 58 -3.68 -11.97 0.24
N LEU A 59 -3.95 -11.01 1.15
CA LEU A 59 -4.74 -11.27 2.35
C LEU A 59 -6.14 -11.78 2.00
N LEU A 60 -6.81 -11.15 1.05
CA LEU A 60 -8.16 -11.53 0.65
C LEU A 60 -8.22 -12.90 -0.03
N ILE A 61 -7.19 -13.27 -0.81
CA ILE A 61 -7.07 -14.60 -1.40
C ILE A 61 -6.93 -15.66 -0.30
N MET A 62 -6.20 -15.39 0.78
CA MET A 62 -5.97 -16.34 1.86
C MET A 62 -7.12 -16.40 2.88
N SER A 63 -7.69 -15.26 3.28
CA SER A 63 -8.71 -15.16 4.34
C SER A 63 -10.15 -15.07 3.85
N GLY A 64 -10.37 -14.56 2.63
CA GLY A 64 -11.69 -14.11 2.15
C GLY A 64 -12.04 -12.71 2.63
N HIS A 65 -13.17 -12.19 2.16
CA HIS A 65 -13.64 -10.85 2.54
C HIS A 65 -14.28 -10.83 3.93
N ALA A 66 -14.98 -11.91 4.29
CA ALA A 66 -15.53 -12.10 5.62
C ALA A 66 -15.72 -13.58 5.93
N ASN A 67 -15.86 -13.88 7.21
CA ASN A 67 -16.11 -15.22 7.72
C ASN A 67 -17.34 -15.21 8.65
N ILE A 68 -18.12 -16.28 8.58
CA ILE A 68 -19.22 -16.55 9.49
C ILE A 68 -18.91 -17.89 10.16
N GLU A 69 -18.81 -17.92 11.47
CA GLU A 69 -18.60 -19.12 12.29
C GLU A 69 -19.74 -19.26 13.29
N ASN A 70 -20.12 -20.48 13.64
CA ASN A 70 -21.09 -20.66 14.69
C ASN A 70 -20.39 -20.64 16.05
N THR A 71 -21.02 -20.04 17.06
CA THR A 71 -20.52 -20.02 18.45
C THR A 71 -20.32 -21.42 19.06
N SER A 72 -21.03 -22.43 18.54
CA SER A 72 -20.84 -23.85 18.88
C SER A 72 -19.62 -24.49 18.19
N GLY A 73 -18.95 -23.78 17.27
CA GLY A 73 -17.85 -24.28 16.44
C GLY A 73 -18.31 -25.22 15.32
N LYS A 74 -19.61 -25.35 15.08
CA LYS A 74 -20.17 -26.24 14.04
C LYS A 74 -21.37 -25.59 13.36
N ILE A 75 -21.37 -25.57 12.05
CA ILE A 75 -22.53 -25.19 11.22
C ILE A 75 -23.15 -26.48 10.69
N ILE A 76 -24.42 -26.71 11.03
CA ILE A 76 -25.25 -27.82 10.56
C ILE A 76 -26.00 -27.34 9.33
N GLU A 77 -26.28 -28.23 8.38
CA GLU A 77 -27.02 -27.92 7.14
C GLU A 77 -26.39 -26.75 6.37
N TRP A 78 -25.05 -26.72 6.36
CA TRP A 78 -24.26 -25.62 5.77
C TRP A 78 -24.55 -25.40 4.28
N GLU A 79 -24.96 -26.43 3.54
CA GLU A 79 -25.38 -26.30 2.14
C GLU A 79 -26.57 -25.35 1.97
N SER A 80 -27.57 -25.45 2.84
CA SER A 80 -28.73 -24.56 2.82
C SER A 80 -28.36 -23.14 3.25
N GLN A 81 -27.40 -23.00 4.15
CA GLN A 81 -26.91 -21.70 4.60
C GLN A 81 -26.07 -21.01 3.55
N ILE A 82 -25.32 -21.74 2.74
CA ILE A 82 -24.60 -21.18 1.57
C ILE A 82 -25.62 -20.55 0.60
N LEU A 83 -26.67 -21.29 0.23
CA LEU A 83 -27.70 -20.80 -0.68
C LEU A 83 -28.34 -19.50 -0.17
N LYS A 84 -28.69 -19.44 1.12
CA LYS A 84 -29.25 -18.23 1.74
C LYS A 84 -28.24 -17.06 1.78
N ALA A 85 -26.95 -17.33 2.03
CA ALA A 85 -25.93 -16.30 2.04
C ALA A 85 -25.74 -15.72 0.64
N GLU A 86 -25.76 -16.56 -0.40
CA GLU A 86 -25.59 -16.17 -1.81
C GLU A 86 -26.80 -15.41 -2.38
N GLU A 87 -27.95 -15.44 -1.73
CA GLU A 87 -29.12 -14.59 -2.09
C GLU A 87 -28.84 -13.09 -1.83
N HIS A 88 -27.87 -12.77 -0.99
CA HIS A 88 -27.55 -11.37 -0.69
C HIS A 88 -26.79 -10.72 -1.86
N GLU A 89 -27.25 -9.56 -2.31
CA GLU A 89 -26.78 -8.88 -3.53
C GLU A 89 -25.24 -8.68 -3.60
N ASN A 90 -24.60 -8.37 -2.48
CA ASN A 90 -23.16 -8.15 -2.42
C ASN A 90 -22.34 -9.44 -2.28
N ILE A 91 -22.95 -10.59 -2.00
CA ILE A 91 -22.23 -11.86 -1.93
C ILE A 91 -21.99 -12.38 -3.35
N LYS A 92 -20.73 -12.71 -3.65
CA LYS A 92 -20.36 -13.40 -4.88
C LYS A 92 -20.43 -14.91 -4.67
N LYS A 93 -19.83 -15.37 -3.55
CA LYS A 93 -19.79 -16.80 -3.21
C LYS A 93 -19.61 -17.02 -1.71
N ALA A 94 -20.16 -18.12 -1.19
CA ALA A 94 -19.92 -18.60 0.16
C ALA A 94 -19.25 -19.99 0.10
N ILE A 95 -18.07 -20.13 0.70
CA ILE A 95 -17.23 -21.32 0.63
C ILE A 95 -17.13 -21.95 2.02
N PRO A 96 -17.50 -23.22 2.20
CA PRO A 96 -17.40 -23.89 3.48
C PRO A 96 -15.95 -24.23 3.80
N TYR A 97 -15.60 -24.19 5.08
CA TYR A 97 -14.30 -24.65 5.56
C TYR A 97 -14.38 -25.29 6.93
N VAL A 98 -13.42 -26.15 7.21
CA VAL A 98 -13.20 -26.75 8.53
C VAL A 98 -11.84 -26.30 9.03
N GLN A 99 -11.78 -25.64 10.17
CA GLN A 99 -10.53 -25.11 10.72
C GLN A 99 -10.37 -25.48 12.19
N SER A 100 -9.14 -25.83 12.56
CA SER A 100 -8.78 -26.03 13.96
C SER A 100 -7.28 -25.85 14.17
N GLN A 101 -6.85 -25.88 15.40
CA GLN A 101 -5.45 -25.78 15.79
C GLN A 101 -4.88 -27.14 16.16
N GLY A 102 -3.59 -27.33 15.91
CA GLY A 102 -2.88 -28.54 16.24
C GLY A 102 -1.37 -28.33 16.35
N LEU A 103 -0.68 -29.40 16.65
CA LEU A 103 0.77 -29.48 16.64
C LEU A 103 1.19 -30.39 15.49
N LEU A 104 1.93 -29.87 14.54
CA LEU A 104 2.54 -30.67 13.48
C LEU A 104 3.93 -31.09 13.90
N VAL A 105 4.18 -32.39 13.84
CA VAL A 105 5.44 -33.00 14.30
C VAL A 105 6.08 -33.72 13.11
N SER A 106 7.36 -33.50 12.91
CA SER A 106 8.21 -34.23 11.98
C SER A 106 9.55 -34.53 12.66
N GLN A 107 9.94 -35.78 12.71
CA GLN A 107 11.17 -36.23 13.35
C GLN A 107 11.34 -35.63 14.77
N ASN A 108 12.28 -34.69 14.95
CA ASN A 108 12.58 -34.05 16.23
C ASN A 108 12.08 -32.61 16.33
N LYS A 109 11.34 -32.12 15.33
CA LYS A 109 10.81 -30.75 15.28
C LYS A 109 9.30 -30.73 15.40
N MET A 110 8.77 -29.71 16.05
CA MET A 110 7.33 -29.51 16.18
C MET A 110 6.97 -28.03 16.01
N SER A 111 5.79 -27.76 15.45
CA SER A 111 5.24 -26.42 15.30
C SER A 111 3.77 -26.40 15.63
N ALA A 112 3.33 -25.34 16.33
CA ALA A 112 1.91 -25.06 16.45
C ALA A 112 1.39 -24.54 15.11
N ILE A 113 0.30 -25.12 14.65
CA ILE A 113 -0.27 -24.78 13.33
C ILE A 113 -1.78 -24.60 13.42
N ILE A 114 -2.30 -23.89 12.43
CA ILE A 114 -3.71 -23.89 12.07
C ILE A 114 -3.84 -24.80 10.85
N PHE A 115 -4.69 -25.82 10.91
CA PHE A 115 -5.02 -26.55 9.71
C PHE A 115 -6.41 -26.18 9.22
N ARG A 116 -6.52 -26.05 7.89
CA ARG A 116 -7.75 -25.69 7.20
C ARG A 116 -8.11 -26.77 6.20
N GLY A 117 -9.25 -27.39 6.43
CA GLY A 117 -9.86 -28.31 5.49
C GLY A 117 -10.68 -27.55 4.46
N ILE A 118 -10.35 -27.73 3.21
CA ILE A 118 -10.99 -27.10 2.04
C ILE A 118 -11.44 -28.15 1.04
N GLU A 119 -12.36 -27.80 0.17
CA GLU A 119 -12.71 -28.59 -0.98
C GLU A 119 -11.98 -28.04 -2.21
N PRO A 120 -11.00 -28.77 -2.77
CA PRO A 120 -10.15 -28.27 -3.85
C PRO A 120 -10.93 -27.82 -5.09
N ARG A 121 -11.98 -28.55 -5.47
CA ARG A 121 -12.79 -28.18 -6.64
C ARG A 121 -13.38 -26.79 -6.47
N VAL A 122 -13.95 -26.49 -5.29
CA VAL A 122 -14.55 -25.20 -5.01
C VAL A 122 -13.50 -24.09 -5.00
N ILE A 123 -12.29 -24.36 -4.50
CA ILE A 123 -11.21 -23.39 -4.51
C ILE A 123 -10.71 -23.13 -5.93
N ASN A 124 -10.54 -24.17 -6.74
CA ASN A 124 -10.11 -24.04 -8.15
C ASN A 124 -11.10 -23.18 -8.97
N ASP A 125 -12.40 -23.36 -8.73
CA ASP A 125 -13.45 -22.66 -9.48
C ASP A 125 -13.66 -21.22 -8.99
N GLU A 126 -13.60 -21.00 -7.67
CA GLU A 126 -14.01 -19.75 -7.06
C GLU A 126 -12.87 -18.83 -6.62
N VAL A 127 -11.69 -19.38 -6.41
CA VAL A 127 -10.48 -18.63 -6.01
C VAL A 127 -9.26 -19.15 -6.76
N PRO A 128 -9.27 -19.10 -8.11
CA PRO A 128 -8.18 -19.67 -8.93
C PRO A 128 -6.84 -19.00 -8.65
N GLU A 129 -6.83 -17.74 -8.16
CA GLU A 129 -5.61 -17.02 -7.79
C GLU A 129 -4.85 -17.70 -6.65
N PHE A 130 -5.53 -18.54 -5.83
CA PHE A 130 -4.90 -19.34 -4.80
C PHE A 130 -3.87 -20.32 -5.36
N LEU A 131 -4.08 -20.84 -6.58
CA LEU A 131 -3.15 -21.74 -7.24
C LEU A 131 -1.79 -21.11 -7.50
N ASN A 132 -1.73 -19.79 -7.67
CA ASN A 132 -0.49 -19.05 -7.87
C ASN A 132 0.44 -19.10 -6.65
N PHE A 133 -0.11 -19.44 -5.48
CA PHE A 133 0.69 -19.58 -4.26
C PHE A 133 1.31 -20.96 -4.13
N ILE A 134 0.85 -21.98 -4.88
CA ILE A 134 1.42 -23.33 -4.82
C ILE A 134 2.73 -23.33 -5.60
N THR A 135 3.84 -23.49 -4.88
CA THR A 135 5.18 -23.50 -5.48
C THR A 135 5.63 -24.89 -5.92
N HIS A 136 5.18 -25.92 -5.22
CA HIS A 136 5.51 -27.31 -5.52
C HIS A 136 4.28 -28.17 -5.24
N GLY A 137 4.04 -29.20 -6.07
CA GLY A 137 2.87 -30.07 -5.97
C GLY A 137 1.63 -29.46 -6.62
N ASN A 138 0.46 -30.05 -6.37
CA ASN A 138 -0.83 -29.63 -6.91
C ASN A 138 -1.91 -29.68 -5.83
N LEU A 139 -2.84 -28.72 -5.85
CA LEU A 139 -4.00 -28.68 -4.94
C LEU A 139 -4.88 -29.94 -5.08
N ASP A 140 -5.04 -30.46 -6.27
CA ASP A 140 -5.87 -31.63 -6.53
C ASP A 140 -5.35 -32.91 -5.87
N GLU A 141 -4.04 -32.98 -5.56
CA GLU A 141 -3.44 -34.15 -4.91
C GLU A 141 -4.00 -34.41 -3.51
N ILE A 142 -4.52 -33.38 -2.82
CA ILE A 142 -5.21 -33.56 -1.52
C ILE A 142 -6.54 -34.33 -1.63
N GLN A 143 -7.07 -34.52 -2.85
CA GLN A 143 -8.29 -35.32 -3.09
C GLN A 143 -7.99 -36.77 -3.50
N GLN A 144 -6.82 -37.05 -4.07
CA GLN A 144 -6.53 -38.37 -4.69
C GLN A 144 -6.43 -39.47 -3.65
N GLU A 145 -5.83 -39.17 -2.49
CA GLU A 145 -5.70 -40.12 -1.38
C GLU A 145 -6.12 -39.42 -0.07
N SER A 146 -6.53 -40.22 0.92
CA SER A 146 -6.87 -39.67 2.25
C SER A 146 -5.60 -39.25 3.01
N PHE A 147 -5.71 -38.16 3.76
CA PHE A 147 -4.65 -37.65 4.63
C PHE A 147 -3.42 -37.11 3.90
N ASN A 148 -3.67 -36.35 2.85
CA ASN A 148 -2.66 -35.52 2.20
C ASN A 148 -2.73 -34.08 2.73
N ALA A 149 -1.56 -33.41 2.74
CA ALA A 149 -1.42 -32.04 3.26
C ALA A 149 -0.53 -31.18 2.36
N ILE A 150 -0.90 -29.91 2.24
CA ILE A 150 -0.08 -28.86 1.63
C ILE A 150 0.38 -27.94 2.76
N LEU A 151 1.69 -27.73 2.87
CA LEU A 151 2.31 -26.95 3.93
C LEU A 151 2.75 -25.58 3.42
N GLY A 152 2.71 -24.57 4.29
CA GLY A 152 3.39 -23.31 4.01
C GLY A 152 4.90 -23.50 3.89
N SER A 153 5.55 -22.73 3.04
CA SER A 153 6.97 -22.90 2.70
C SER A 153 7.91 -22.74 3.90
N GLU A 154 7.66 -21.76 4.77
CA GLU A 154 8.46 -21.56 5.99
C GLU A 154 8.24 -22.68 7.04
N LEU A 155 7.03 -23.24 7.07
CA LEU A 155 6.72 -24.38 7.92
C LEU A 155 7.46 -25.62 7.44
N ALA A 156 7.45 -25.91 6.13
CA ALA A 156 8.16 -27.03 5.55
C ALA A 156 9.67 -26.92 5.77
N GLU A 157 10.26 -25.75 5.56
CA GLU A 157 11.67 -25.49 5.84
C GLU A 157 12.01 -25.68 7.34
N TYR A 158 11.19 -25.13 8.23
CA TYR A 158 11.41 -25.29 9.67
C TYR A 158 11.34 -26.73 10.12
N LEU A 159 10.38 -27.52 9.63
CA LEU A 159 10.22 -28.93 9.98
C LEU A 159 11.20 -29.84 9.25
N ASP A 160 11.94 -29.30 8.27
CA ASP A 160 12.87 -30.02 7.41
C ASP A 160 12.18 -31.16 6.66
N VAL A 161 11.06 -30.83 5.98
CA VAL A 161 10.23 -31.77 5.24
C VAL A 161 10.08 -31.35 3.79
N SER A 162 10.01 -32.36 2.93
CA SER A 162 9.83 -32.24 1.49
C SER A 162 8.58 -32.98 1.02
N ILE A 163 8.21 -32.80 -0.26
CA ILE A 163 7.09 -33.53 -0.86
C ILE A 163 7.37 -35.03 -0.78
N GLY A 164 6.37 -35.80 -0.32
CA GLY A 164 6.43 -37.23 -0.11
C GLY A 164 6.67 -37.64 1.35
N ASP A 165 7.20 -36.73 2.18
CA ASP A 165 7.45 -37.01 3.60
C ASP A 165 6.13 -37.11 4.39
N ILE A 166 6.22 -37.77 5.55
CA ILE A 166 5.10 -37.97 6.46
C ILE A 166 5.28 -37.03 7.65
N VAL A 167 4.22 -36.26 7.97
CA VAL A 167 4.12 -35.42 9.15
C VAL A 167 2.97 -35.86 10.04
N ASN A 168 3.14 -35.78 11.35
CA ASN A 168 2.12 -36.20 12.30
C ASN A 168 1.38 -34.99 12.88
N LEU A 169 0.07 -34.92 12.62
CA LEU A 169 -0.81 -33.87 13.14
C LEU A 169 -1.44 -34.33 14.45
N ASN A 170 -1.10 -33.63 15.53
CA ASN A 170 -1.63 -33.83 16.88
C ASN A 170 -2.65 -32.74 17.19
N LEU A 171 -3.88 -33.14 17.56
CA LEU A 171 -4.92 -32.20 17.94
C LEU A 171 -4.80 -31.82 19.41
N ALA A 172 -5.04 -30.52 19.70
CA ALA A 172 -5.08 -30.03 21.08
C ALA A 172 -6.17 -30.69 21.91
N ASN A 173 -7.30 -31.06 21.28
CA ASN A 173 -8.43 -31.72 21.92
C ASN A 173 -8.24 -33.24 21.88
N GLY A 174 -7.66 -33.80 22.92
CA GLY A 174 -7.52 -35.24 23.11
C GLY A 174 -8.82 -35.96 23.49
N ILE A 175 -8.75 -37.30 23.55
CA ILE A 175 -9.83 -38.14 24.12
C ILE A 175 -9.57 -38.29 25.61
N THR A 176 -10.53 -37.85 26.41
CA THR A 176 -10.48 -38.11 27.85
C THR A 176 -10.78 -39.58 28.11
N THR A 177 -9.81 -40.27 28.68
CA THR A 177 -9.95 -41.67 29.12
C THR A 177 -9.78 -41.76 30.65
N PRO A 178 -10.20 -42.85 31.27
CA PRO A 178 -9.97 -43.06 32.71
C PRO A 178 -8.49 -42.98 33.09
N PHE A 179 -7.57 -43.15 32.16
CA PHE A 179 -6.11 -43.13 32.36
C PHE A 179 -5.46 -41.81 31.98
N GLY A 180 -6.24 -40.79 31.56
CA GLY A 180 -5.74 -39.50 31.14
C GLY A 180 -6.23 -39.08 29.78
N ILE A 181 -5.70 -37.93 29.29
CA ILE A 181 -6.04 -37.38 27.97
C ILE A 181 -5.06 -37.99 26.96
N ILE A 182 -5.62 -38.73 25.99
CA ILE A 182 -4.85 -39.26 24.85
C ILE A 182 -5.00 -38.28 23.69
N PRO A 183 -3.90 -37.63 23.18
CA PRO A 183 -3.99 -36.77 22.04
C PRO A 183 -4.44 -37.55 20.79
N ARG A 184 -5.27 -36.93 19.97
CA ARG A 184 -5.59 -37.48 18.66
C ARG A 184 -4.49 -37.11 17.71
N ALA A 185 -3.85 -38.10 17.15
CA ALA A 185 -2.77 -37.94 16.19
C ALA A 185 -3.13 -38.64 14.88
N LYS A 186 -2.73 -38.06 13.75
CA LYS A 186 -2.88 -38.64 12.43
C LYS A 186 -1.73 -38.25 11.53
N ASP A 187 -1.23 -39.23 10.80
CA ASP A 187 -0.19 -39.03 9.82
C ASP A 187 -0.77 -38.48 8.53
N PHE A 188 -0.09 -37.48 7.99
CA PHE A 188 -0.37 -36.85 6.70
C PHE A 188 0.84 -36.94 5.80
N ARG A 189 0.63 -37.20 4.51
CA ARG A 189 1.66 -37.11 3.50
C ARG A 189 1.72 -35.68 2.96
N VAL A 190 2.89 -35.12 2.88
CA VAL A 190 3.12 -33.81 2.26
C VAL A 190 3.06 -33.97 0.74
N THR A 191 2.05 -33.39 0.09
CA THR A 191 1.85 -33.44 -1.36
C THR A 191 2.09 -32.11 -2.07
N GLY A 192 2.22 -31.03 -1.30
CA GLY A 192 2.52 -29.72 -1.88
C GLY A 192 3.07 -28.75 -0.86
N ILE A 193 3.66 -27.68 -1.38
CA ILE A 193 4.17 -26.55 -0.62
C ILE A 193 3.61 -25.28 -1.25
N PHE A 194 3.02 -24.41 -0.44
CA PHE A 194 2.55 -23.10 -0.89
C PHE A 194 3.36 -21.98 -0.25
N ARG A 195 3.37 -20.82 -0.92
CA ARG A 195 4.03 -19.60 -0.47
C ARG A 195 3.14 -18.40 -0.77
N ALA A 196 2.48 -17.85 0.28
CA ALA A 196 1.64 -16.66 0.17
C ALA A 196 2.45 -15.35 0.27
N GLY A 197 3.69 -15.44 0.77
CA GLY A 197 4.53 -14.27 1.06
C GLY A 197 4.15 -13.56 2.36
N MET A 198 3.46 -14.23 3.26
CA MET A 198 3.07 -13.74 4.57
C MET A 198 3.37 -14.80 5.63
N ASN A 199 4.24 -14.43 6.57
CA ASN A 199 4.71 -15.33 7.64
C ASN A 199 3.55 -15.99 8.41
N GLU A 200 2.44 -15.27 8.62
CA GLU A 200 1.25 -15.78 9.30
C GLU A 200 0.69 -17.05 8.63
N TYR A 201 0.69 -17.11 7.30
CA TYR A 201 0.24 -18.27 6.54
C TYR A 201 1.38 -19.24 6.23
N ASP A 202 2.52 -18.73 5.77
CA ASP A 202 3.63 -19.58 5.32
C ASP A 202 4.27 -20.39 6.46
N ARG A 203 4.17 -19.89 7.72
CA ARG A 203 4.72 -20.53 8.92
C ARG A 203 3.71 -21.37 9.70
N ASN A 204 2.42 -21.03 9.62
CA ASN A 204 1.46 -21.60 10.55
C ASN A 204 0.29 -22.33 9.89
N LEU A 205 0.08 -22.19 8.57
CA LEU A 205 -1.08 -22.77 7.92
C LEU A 205 -0.73 -24.10 7.22
N VAL A 206 -1.59 -25.11 7.45
CA VAL A 206 -1.60 -26.38 6.75
C VAL A 206 -2.95 -26.54 6.08
N ILE A 207 -2.94 -26.91 4.80
CA ILE A 207 -4.15 -27.12 4.01
C ILE A 207 -4.34 -28.61 3.81
N ILE A 208 -5.53 -29.11 4.11
CA ILE A 208 -5.91 -30.50 3.98
C ILE A 208 -7.30 -30.61 3.30
N ASN A 209 -7.69 -31.82 2.94
CA ASN A 209 -9.03 -32.08 2.43
C ASN A 209 -10.08 -31.84 3.55
N MET A 210 -11.20 -31.20 3.20
CA MET A 210 -12.30 -30.91 4.15
C MET A 210 -12.85 -32.19 4.79
N ASN A 211 -13.03 -33.25 4.04
CA ASN A 211 -13.50 -34.54 4.57
C ASN A 211 -12.53 -35.13 5.61
N ASP A 212 -11.23 -35.01 5.38
CA ASP A 212 -10.23 -35.51 6.32
C ASP A 212 -10.22 -34.67 7.61
N ALA A 213 -10.36 -33.33 7.48
CA ALA A 213 -10.53 -32.44 8.63
C ALA A 213 -11.78 -32.81 9.46
N GLN A 214 -12.92 -33.04 8.81
CA GLN A 214 -14.15 -33.49 9.45
C GLN A 214 -13.96 -34.84 10.17
N ARG A 215 -13.27 -35.79 9.55
CA ARG A 215 -12.98 -37.12 10.15
C ARG A 215 -12.13 -37.00 11.41
N ILE A 216 -11.05 -36.22 11.36
CA ILE A 216 -10.11 -36.07 12.50
C ILE A 216 -10.83 -35.38 13.66
N LEU A 217 -11.61 -34.32 13.37
CA LEU A 217 -12.35 -33.55 14.37
C LEU A 217 -13.64 -34.23 14.82
N ARG A 218 -14.05 -35.33 14.18
CA ARG A 218 -15.34 -36.02 14.41
C ARG A 218 -16.53 -35.07 14.28
N MET A 219 -16.55 -34.27 13.23
CA MET A 219 -17.57 -33.26 13.01
C MET A 219 -18.79 -33.81 12.24
N GLY A 220 -18.69 -35.02 11.64
CA GLY A 220 -19.71 -35.53 10.72
C GLY A 220 -19.83 -34.63 9.48
N ASN A 221 -21.02 -34.37 9.00
CA ASN A 221 -21.30 -33.46 7.87
C ASN A 221 -21.55 -32.03 8.37
N THR A 222 -20.62 -31.47 9.18
CA THR A 222 -20.68 -30.09 9.63
C THR A 222 -19.39 -29.35 9.29
N VAL A 223 -19.44 -28.03 9.18
CA VAL A 223 -18.28 -27.19 8.89
C VAL A 223 -18.03 -26.19 10.03
N SER A 224 -16.81 -25.69 10.14
CA SER A 224 -16.47 -24.68 11.17
C SER A 224 -17.05 -23.32 10.82
N GLY A 225 -17.05 -22.96 9.53
CA GLY A 225 -17.50 -21.65 9.07
C GLY A 225 -17.73 -21.60 7.57
N LEU A 226 -18.25 -20.46 7.16
CA LEU A 226 -18.42 -20.05 5.77
C LEU A 226 -17.51 -18.86 5.51
N ARG A 227 -16.64 -18.98 4.52
CA ARG A 227 -15.85 -17.90 3.97
C ARG A 227 -16.66 -17.20 2.89
N LEU A 228 -16.81 -15.88 3.00
CA LEU A 228 -17.57 -15.08 2.06
C LEU A 228 -16.66 -14.32 1.10
N SER A 229 -16.92 -14.48 -0.18
CA SER A 229 -16.39 -13.65 -1.24
C SER A 229 -17.45 -12.62 -1.64
N MET A 230 -17.09 -11.33 -1.72
CA MET A 230 -18.02 -10.23 -1.96
C MET A 230 -17.66 -9.48 -3.24
N LYS A 231 -18.64 -8.80 -3.82
CA LYS A 231 -18.43 -7.90 -4.97
C LYS A 231 -17.74 -6.61 -4.53
N ASP A 232 -18.21 -6.03 -3.42
CA ASP A 232 -17.57 -4.89 -2.77
C ASP A 232 -17.04 -5.31 -1.39
N MET A 233 -15.73 -5.38 -1.27
CA MET A 233 -15.03 -5.78 -0.05
C MET A 233 -15.07 -4.69 1.05
N TYR A 234 -15.26 -3.43 0.70
CA TYR A 234 -15.32 -2.33 1.66
C TYR A 234 -16.66 -2.32 2.45
N GLU A 235 -17.68 -2.97 1.92
CA GLU A 235 -18.94 -3.19 2.61
C GLU A 235 -18.97 -4.50 3.42
N ALA A 236 -17.85 -5.20 3.57
CA ALA A 236 -17.79 -6.52 4.19
C ALA A 236 -18.39 -6.54 5.59
N ASN A 237 -18.12 -5.55 6.43
CA ASN A 237 -18.63 -5.48 7.81
C ASN A 237 -20.18 -5.43 7.86
N THR A 238 -20.79 -4.57 7.05
CA THR A 238 -22.25 -4.41 6.99
C THR A 238 -22.91 -5.61 6.36
N THR A 239 -22.33 -6.12 5.27
CA THR A 239 -22.84 -7.27 4.53
C THR A 239 -22.81 -8.54 5.37
N VAL A 240 -21.67 -8.86 6.03
CA VAL A 240 -21.57 -10.08 6.86
C VAL A 240 -22.56 -10.07 8.02
N ARG A 241 -22.81 -8.89 8.62
CA ARG A 241 -23.80 -8.74 9.68
C ARG A 241 -25.22 -9.03 9.18
N ASN A 242 -25.58 -8.47 8.03
CA ASN A 242 -26.90 -8.69 7.44
C ASN A 242 -27.10 -10.16 7.05
N VAL A 243 -26.09 -10.80 6.46
CA VAL A 243 -26.10 -12.23 6.13
C VAL A 243 -26.25 -13.06 7.40
N ALA A 244 -25.46 -12.82 8.44
CA ALA A 244 -25.56 -13.56 9.69
C ALA A 244 -26.97 -13.44 10.34
N LEU A 245 -27.60 -12.27 10.28
CA LEU A 245 -28.95 -12.05 10.74
C LEU A 245 -29.98 -12.86 9.91
N SER A 246 -29.83 -12.93 8.59
CA SER A 246 -30.71 -13.68 7.70
C SER A 246 -30.60 -15.20 7.91
N LEU A 247 -29.41 -15.68 8.29
CA LEU A 247 -29.21 -17.10 8.60
C LEU A 247 -29.85 -17.55 9.92
N GLY A 248 -30.20 -16.62 10.82
CA GLY A 248 -31.04 -16.89 11.99
C GLY A 248 -30.36 -17.74 13.07
N GLY A 249 -29.10 -17.54 13.36
CA GLY A 249 -28.36 -18.27 14.39
C GLY A 249 -27.44 -17.38 15.23
N ASN A 250 -26.77 -17.97 16.22
CA ASN A 250 -25.72 -17.31 16.99
C ASN A 250 -24.39 -17.46 16.26
N PHE A 251 -24.08 -16.48 15.40
CA PHE A 251 -22.87 -16.48 14.60
C PHE A 251 -21.84 -15.50 15.14
N LEU A 252 -20.58 -15.92 15.14
CA LEU A 252 -19.42 -15.06 15.20
C LEU A 252 -19.12 -14.61 13.79
N ILE A 253 -19.05 -13.31 13.61
CA ILE A 253 -18.74 -12.70 12.32
C ILE A 253 -17.38 -12.03 12.40
N GLY A 254 -16.58 -12.21 11.39
CA GLY A 254 -15.32 -11.51 11.20
C GLY A 254 -15.24 -10.97 9.78
N ASP A 255 -14.66 -9.81 9.62
CA ASP A 255 -14.30 -9.28 8.32
C ASP A 255 -12.77 -9.15 8.20
N TRP A 256 -12.29 -9.00 7.00
CA TRP A 256 -10.87 -8.89 6.69
C TRP A 256 -10.18 -7.72 7.41
N THR A 257 -10.92 -6.62 7.66
CA THR A 257 -10.37 -5.44 8.32
C THR A 257 -10.18 -5.66 9.83
N GLN A 258 -11.08 -6.42 10.46
CA GLN A 258 -10.98 -6.78 11.88
C GLN A 258 -9.91 -7.85 12.10
N SER A 259 -9.89 -8.88 11.27
CA SER A 259 -8.93 -9.98 11.37
C SER A 259 -7.48 -9.49 11.24
N HIS A 260 -7.24 -8.49 10.40
CA HIS A 260 -5.91 -7.92 10.15
C HIS A 260 -5.80 -6.45 10.56
N SER A 261 -6.56 -6.02 11.57
CA SER A 261 -6.63 -4.60 12.01
C SER A 261 -5.28 -4.00 12.36
N ASN A 262 -4.40 -4.76 13.00
CA ASN A 262 -3.04 -4.32 13.34
C ASN A 262 -2.22 -4.02 12.09
N PHE A 263 -2.37 -4.84 11.05
CA PHE A 263 -1.68 -4.66 9.77
C PHE A 263 -2.14 -3.37 9.08
N PHE A 264 -3.45 -3.16 8.93
CA PHE A 264 -3.98 -1.94 8.31
C PHE A 264 -3.64 -0.68 9.11
N ARG A 265 -3.69 -0.78 10.45
CA ARG A 265 -3.25 0.31 11.32
C ARG A 265 -1.78 0.65 11.10
N SER A 266 -0.92 -0.35 10.96
CA SER A 266 0.51 -0.14 10.67
C SER A 266 0.72 0.54 9.33
N ILE A 267 -0.01 0.16 8.29
CA ILE A 267 0.02 0.83 6.97
C ILE A 267 -0.41 2.30 7.10
N GLN A 268 -1.51 2.58 7.80
CA GLN A 268 -1.98 3.95 8.00
C GLN A 268 -0.95 4.81 8.77
N ILE A 269 -0.33 4.25 9.80
CA ILE A 269 0.75 4.93 10.55
C ILE A 269 1.93 5.20 9.62
N THR A 270 2.35 4.22 8.83
CA THR A 270 3.45 4.36 7.86
C THR A 270 3.14 5.45 6.83
N LYS A 271 1.92 5.48 6.26
CA LYS A 271 1.49 6.55 5.36
C LYS A 271 1.53 7.93 6.02
N SER A 272 1.09 8.03 7.28
CA SER A 272 1.12 9.28 8.03
C SER A 272 2.56 9.77 8.29
N ILE A 273 3.46 8.87 8.66
CA ILE A 273 4.88 9.18 8.85
C ILE A 273 5.51 9.62 7.52
N LEU A 274 5.27 8.87 6.45
CA LEU A 274 5.76 9.23 5.11
C LEU A 274 5.24 10.59 4.68
N PHE A 275 3.96 10.89 4.91
CA PHE A 275 3.37 12.18 4.59
C PHE A 275 4.07 13.32 5.33
N ILE A 276 4.39 13.16 6.62
CA ILE A 276 5.13 14.16 7.41
C ILE A 276 6.55 14.35 6.85
N ILE A 277 7.26 13.26 6.54
CA ILE A 277 8.61 13.32 5.95
C ILE A 277 8.54 14.05 4.61
N LEU A 278 7.59 13.69 3.77
CA LEU A 278 7.42 14.27 2.44
C LEU A 278 7.02 15.75 2.51
N LEU A 279 6.17 16.13 3.49
CA LEU A 279 5.86 17.53 3.76
C LEU A 279 7.13 18.32 4.14
N SER A 280 8.05 17.72 4.88
CA SER A 280 9.34 18.32 5.21
C SER A 280 10.21 18.56 3.96
N VAL A 281 10.17 17.67 2.98
CA VAL A 281 10.87 17.85 1.68
C VAL A 281 10.29 19.05 0.92
N ILE A 282 8.96 19.19 0.89
CA ILE A 282 8.30 20.37 0.29
C ILE A 282 8.69 21.66 1.04
N ALA A 283 8.76 21.60 2.37
CA ALA A 283 9.18 22.75 3.18
C ALA A 283 10.62 23.20 2.86
N VAL A 284 11.53 22.26 2.63
CA VAL A 284 12.88 22.57 2.18
C VAL A 284 12.89 23.22 0.79
N ALA A 285 12.09 22.69 -0.15
CA ALA A 285 11.92 23.29 -1.47
C ALA A 285 11.32 24.71 -1.37
N ALA A 286 10.36 24.92 -0.48
CA ALA A 286 9.74 26.21 -0.18
C ALA A 286 10.76 27.22 0.39
N PHE A 287 11.64 26.78 1.30
CA PHE A 287 12.74 27.60 1.83
C PHE A 287 13.73 27.99 0.74
N ASN A 288 14.01 27.10 -0.19
CA ASN A 288 14.85 27.40 -1.37
C ASN A 288 14.24 28.55 -2.20
N ILE A 289 12.90 28.54 -2.41
CA ILE A 289 12.20 29.63 -3.12
C ILE A 289 12.36 30.97 -2.38
N VAL A 290 12.20 30.99 -1.04
CA VAL A 290 12.40 32.20 -0.24
C VAL A 290 13.81 32.74 -0.45
N SER A 291 14.82 31.89 -0.32
CA SER A 291 16.24 32.28 -0.46
C SER A 291 16.55 32.80 -1.85
N THR A 292 16.05 32.12 -2.88
CA THR A 292 16.21 32.52 -4.29
C THR A 292 15.56 33.88 -4.56
N LEU A 293 14.31 34.08 -4.18
CA LEU A 293 13.60 35.34 -4.40
C LEU A 293 14.20 36.48 -3.60
N MET A 294 14.69 36.22 -2.37
CA MET A 294 15.41 37.21 -1.59
C MET A 294 16.68 37.70 -2.30
N MET A 295 17.40 36.76 -2.91
CA MET A 295 18.60 37.11 -3.69
C MET A 295 18.25 37.92 -4.93
N VAL A 296 17.24 37.49 -5.70
CA VAL A 296 16.72 38.25 -6.86
C VAL A 296 16.29 39.66 -6.46
N VAL A 297 15.56 39.81 -5.33
CA VAL A 297 15.16 41.11 -4.82
C VAL A 297 16.38 41.98 -4.49
N LYS A 298 17.40 41.40 -3.86
CA LYS A 298 18.63 42.13 -3.52
C LYS A 298 19.38 42.61 -4.77
N ASP A 299 19.54 41.76 -5.78
CA ASP A 299 20.22 42.11 -7.01
C ASP A 299 19.44 43.14 -7.84
N LYS A 300 18.10 43.14 -7.75
CA LYS A 300 17.21 44.06 -8.44
C LYS A 300 16.77 45.28 -7.63
N GLN A 301 17.40 45.55 -6.49
CA GLN A 301 17.03 46.68 -5.64
C GLN A 301 17.09 48.03 -6.36
N ARG A 302 18.08 48.23 -7.22
CA ARG A 302 18.22 49.45 -8.02
C ARG A 302 17.08 49.62 -9.02
N ASP A 303 16.76 48.55 -9.76
CA ASP A 303 15.64 48.57 -10.73
C ASP A 303 14.32 48.87 -10.03
N ILE A 304 14.09 48.27 -8.84
CA ILE A 304 12.92 48.53 -8.00
C ILE A 304 12.89 49.96 -7.54
N ALA A 305 14.02 50.51 -7.09
CA ALA A 305 14.12 51.91 -6.64
C ALA A 305 13.78 52.92 -7.75
N ILE A 306 14.30 52.71 -8.97
CA ILE A 306 13.98 53.48 -10.18
C ILE A 306 12.49 53.40 -10.51
N LEU A 307 11.90 52.21 -10.53
CA LEU A 307 10.46 52.02 -10.77
C LEU A 307 9.60 52.76 -9.76
N ARG A 308 9.99 52.74 -8.47
CA ARG A 308 9.29 53.45 -7.42
C ARG A 308 9.45 54.96 -7.50
N ALA A 309 10.64 55.44 -7.88
CA ALA A 309 10.86 56.89 -8.12
C ALA A 309 10.02 57.41 -9.29
N ASN A 310 9.73 56.56 -10.29
CA ASN A 310 8.84 56.86 -11.41
C ASN A 310 7.33 56.67 -11.06
N GLY A 311 6.98 56.56 -9.77
CA GLY A 311 5.58 56.57 -9.28
C GLY A 311 4.88 55.21 -9.28
N ILE A 312 5.60 54.07 -9.46
CA ILE A 312 5.01 52.72 -9.33
C ILE A 312 4.74 52.44 -7.85
N SER A 313 3.48 52.10 -7.52
CA SER A 313 3.07 51.85 -6.15
C SER A 313 3.70 50.55 -5.59
N HIS A 314 3.91 50.49 -4.28
CA HIS A 314 4.44 49.33 -3.56
C HIS A 314 3.62 48.05 -3.80
N MET A 315 2.28 48.18 -4.00
CA MET A 315 1.39 47.07 -4.29
C MET A 315 1.65 46.44 -5.69
N VAL A 316 2.09 47.23 -6.65
CA VAL A 316 2.46 46.69 -7.99
C VAL A 316 3.74 45.89 -7.90
N ILE A 317 4.76 46.36 -7.17
CA ILE A 317 6.01 45.60 -6.95
C ILE A 317 5.68 44.29 -6.22
N LEU A 318 4.89 44.30 -5.15
CA LEU A 318 4.47 43.11 -4.46
C LEU A 318 3.79 42.10 -5.41
N LYS A 319 2.87 42.54 -6.25
CA LYS A 319 2.17 41.68 -7.22
C LYS A 319 3.13 41.09 -8.27
N ILE A 320 4.15 41.81 -8.72
CA ILE A 320 5.15 41.32 -9.66
C ILE A 320 5.88 40.10 -9.07
N TYR A 321 6.38 40.22 -7.84
CA TYR A 321 7.13 39.13 -7.19
C TYR A 321 6.25 37.94 -6.78
N ILE A 322 5.01 38.19 -6.35
CA ILE A 322 4.04 37.09 -6.12
C ILE A 322 3.76 36.36 -7.44
N LEU A 323 3.53 37.08 -8.54
CA LEU A 323 3.28 36.46 -9.84
C LEU A 323 4.49 35.65 -10.32
N GLN A 324 5.71 36.16 -10.09
CA GLN A 324 6.94 35.40 -10.37
C GLN A 324 6.97 34.07 -9.60
N GLY A 325 6.65 34.09 -8.30
CA GLY A 325 6.59 32.86 -7.50
C GLY A 325 5.47 31.91 -7.92
N ILE A 326 4.31 32.42 -8.31
CA ILE A 326 3.23 31.63 -8.89
C ILE A 326 3.72 30.91 -10.16
N MET A 327 4.43 31.60 -11.05
CA MET A 327 4.99 31.00 -12.28
C MET A 327 6.02 29.91 -11.97
N ILE A 328 6.92 30.13 -11.01
CA ILE A 328 7.89 29.12 -10.54
C ILE A 328 7.13 27.92 -9.95
N GLY A 329 6.14 28.16 -9.11
CA GLY A 329 5.31 27.11 -8.50
C GLY A 329 4.56 26.28 -9.56
N ILE A 330 3.91 26.92 -10.51
CA ILE A 330 3.18 26.22 -11.59
C ILE A 330 4.15 25.38 -12.45
N LEU A 331 5.25 25.97 -12.92
CA LEU A 331 6.21 25.27 -13.77
C LEU A 331 6.85 24.10 -13.00
N GLY A 332 7.30 24.34 -11.77
CA GLY A 332 7.89 23.29 -10.94
C GLY A 332 6.93 22.16 -10.64
N THR A 333 5.67 22.47 -10.31
CA THR A 333 4.64 21.45 -10.02
C THR A 333 4.27 20.67 -11.27
N ILE A 334 4.05 21.32 -12.42
CA ILE A 334 3.71 20.62 -13.68
C ILE A 334 4.87 19.69 -14.09
N LEU A 335 6.10 20.19 -14.08
CA LEU A 335 7.27 19.37 -14.40
C LEU A 335 7.46 18.23 -13.38
N GLY A 336 7.18 18.46 -12.09
CA GLY A 336 7.25 17.46 -11.06
C GLY A 336 6.18 16.36 -11.22
N VAL A 337 4.96 16.74 -11.55
CA VAL A 337 3.89 15.78 -11.85
C VAL A 337 4.22 14.94 -13.07
N THR A 338 4.68 15.57 -14.16
CA THR A 338 5.05 14.82 -15.37
C THR A 338 6.21 13.87 -15.09
N LEU A 339 7.22 14.30 -14.35
CA LEU A 339 8.36 13.47 -13.96
C LEU A 339 7.91 12.31 -13.05
N GLY A 340 7.08 12.59 -12.03
CA GLY A 340 6.56 11.59 -11.11
C GLY A 340 5.73 10.52 -11.81
N ILE A 341 4.81 10.91 -12.68
CA ILE A 341 4.01 9.99 -13.48
C ILE A 341 4.92 9.16 -14.41
N PHE A 342 5.87 9.80 -15.08
CA PHE A 342 6.78 9.11 -15.99
C PHE A 342 7.63 8.06 -15.27
N ILE A 343 8.21 8.40 -14.11
CA ILE A 343 9.00 7.46 -13.30
C ILE A 343 8.10 6.33 -12.80
N THR A 344 6.94 6.63 -12.25
CA THR A 344 6.02 5.61 -11.72
C THR A 344 5.56 4.64 -12.80
N SER A 345 5.20 5.13 -13.98
CA SER A 345 4.76 4.29 -15.10
C SER A 345 5.87 3.41 -15.70
N ASN A 346 7.13 3.78 -15.49
CA ASN A 346 8.29 3.03 -15.99
C ASN A 346 9.14 2.46 -14.84
N LEU A 347 8.57 2.36 -13.64
CA LEU A 347 9.32 2.05 -12.42
C LEU A 347 10.04 0.71 -12.54
N GLN A 348 9.38 -0.32 -13.02
CA GLN A 348 9.93 -1.65 -13.22
C GLN A 348 11.15 -1.64 -14.15
N TYR A 349 11.03 -0.95 -15.28
CA TYR A 349 12.13 -0.82 -16.24
C TYR A 349 13.33 -0.08 -15.65
N LEU A 350 13.07 0.98 -14.86
CA LEU A 350 14.12 1.75 -14.18
C LEU A 350 14.83 0.92 -13.11
N ILE A 351 14.12 0.06 -12.39
CA ILE A 351 14.71 -0.84 -11.38
C ILE A 351 15.63 -1.84 -12.07
N ILE A 352 15.17 -2.51 -13.12
CA ILE A 352 16.00 -3.46 -13.89
C ILE A 352 17.26 -2.75 -14.44
N LEU A 353 17.13 -1.52 -14.91
CA LEU A 353 18.26 -0.73 -15.38
C LEU A 353 19.27 -0.46 -14.25
N ILE A 354 18.79 -0.06 -13.07
CA ILE A 354 19.62 0.20 -11.89
C ILE A 354 20.32 -1.08 -11.45
N GLU A 355 19.58 -2.20 -11.35
CA GLU A 355 20.15 -3.50 -11.00
C GLU A 355 21.24 -3.94 -11.98
N SER A 356 21.04 -3.70 -13.28
CA SER A 356 22.03 -4.05 -14.31
C SER A 356 23.29 -3.21 -14.23
N ILE A 357 23.19 -1.94 -13.84
CA ILE A 357 24.34 -1.01 -13.72
C ILE A 357 25.15 -1.26 -12.44
N PHE A 358 24.46 -1.46 -11.32
CA PHE A 358 25.10 -1.58 -10.01
C PHE A 358 25.38 -3.02 -9.58
N GLY A 359 24.86 -4.03 -10.29
CA GLY A 359 25.01 -5.44 -9.94
C GLY A 359 24.35 -5.84 -8.62
N ILE A 360 23.42 -5.04 -8.13
CA ILE A 360 22.71 -5.23 -6.85
C ILE A 360 21.27 -5.57 -7.17
N LYS A 361 20.72 -6.65 -6.61
CA LYS A 361 19.30 -6.91 -6.64
C LYS A 361 18.62 -6.02 -5.58
N VAL A 362 17.83 -5.06 -6.02
CA VAL A 362 17.07 -4.12 -5.16
C VAL A 362 15.96 -4.86 -4.41
N LEU A 363 15.33 -5.82 -5.09
CA LEU A 363 14.35 -6.73 -4.50
C LEU A 363 14.85 -8.16 -4.71
N SER A 364 15.21 -8.82 -3.62
CA SER A 364 15.35 -10.27 -3.67
C SER A 364 13.94 -10.85 -3.57
N SER A 365 13.52 -11.56 -4.61
CA SER A 365 12.26 -12.33 -4.62
C SER A 365 12.15 -13.32 -3.46
N GLU A 366 13.29 -13.69 -2.88
CA GLU A 366 13.40 -14.56 -1.71
C GLU A 366 12.95 -13.87 -0.40
N VAL A 367 13.08 -12.54 -0.30
CA VAL A 367 12.77 -11.79 0.94
C VAL A 367 11.40 -11.11 0.87
N TYR A 368 11.04 -10.56 -0.29
CA TYR A 368 9.81 -9.75 -0.44
C TYR A 368 8.68 -10.45 -1.18
N PHE A 369 8.94 -11.65 -1.77
CA PHE A 369 7.94 -12.48 -2.50
C PHE A 369 7.11 -11.72 -3.55
N ILE A 370 7.65 -10.61 -4.04
CA ILE A 370 7.09 -9.76 -5.07
C ILE A 370 8.15 -9.68 -6.16
N SER A 371 7.82 -10.16 -7.35
CA SER A 371 8.74 -10.15 -8.50
C SER A 371 9.00 -8.75 -9.00
N ASP A 372 8.01 -7.87 -8.83
CA ASP A 372 7.98 -6.53 -9.38
C ASP A 372 7.64 -5.53 -8.27
N VAL A 373 8.22 -4.32 -8.29
CA VAL A 373 7.83 -3.26 -7.36
C VAL A 373 6.43 -2.79 -7.75
N PRO A 374 5.39 -3.08 -6.94
CA PRO A 374 4.06 -2.63 -7.27
C PRO A 374 3.97 -1.11 -7.14
N ALA A 375 3.35 -0.46 -8.10
CA ALA A 375 3.08 0.97 -8.07
C ALA A 375 1.62 1.22 -8.48
N ASP A 376 0.86 1.85 -7.60
CA ASP A 376 -0.53 2.23 -7.83
C ASP A 376 -0.67 3.76 -7.79
N LEU A 377 -0.78 4.37 -8.96
CA LEU A 377 -0.86 5.82 -9.11
C LEU A 377 -2.30 6.27 -8.92
N ARG A 378 -2.62 6.82 -7.75
CA ARG A 378 -3.95 7.33 -7.42
C ARG A 378 -4.07 8.79 -7.82
N PHE A 379 -5.06 9.09 -8.64
CA PHE A 379 -5.33 10.46 -9.13
C PHE A 379 -5.50 11.48 -7.99
N PHE A 380 -6.14 11.07 -6.90
CA PHE A 380 -6.34 11.92 -5.74
C PHE A 380 -5.02 12.35 -5.08
N ASP A 381 -4.04 11.43 -4.99
CA ASP A 381 -2.73 11.72 -4.39
C ASP A 381 -1.95 12.73 -5.25
N VAL A 382 -2.02 12.58 -6.58
CA VAL A 382 -1.38 13.52 -7.51
C VAL A 382 -1.96 14.93 -7.35
N ILE A 383 -3.29 15.06 -7.25
CA ILE A 383 -3.94 16.36 -7.03
C ILE A 383 -3.55 16.92 -5.66
N LEU A 384 -3.60 16.12 -4.61
CA LEU A 384 -3.29 16.55 -3.24
C LEU A 384 -1.85 17.08 -3.15
N VAL A 385 -0.89 16.31 -3.65
CA VAL A 385 0.53 16.69 -3.69
C VAL A 385 0.73 17.97 -4.48
N SER A 386 0.13 18.07 -5.68
CA SER A 386 0.22 19.24 -6.53
C SER A 386 -0.34 20.48 -5.86
N PHE A 387 -1.49 20.35 -5.19
CA PHE A 387 -2.14 21.44 -4.47
C PHE A 387 -1.28 21.92 -3.29
N ILE A 388 -0.75 21.00 -2.49
CA ILE A 388 0.12 21.32 -1.34
C ILE A 388 1.39 22.02 -1.82
N ALA A 389 2.08 21.45 -2.82
CA ALA A 389 3.33 22.00 -3.34
C ALA A 389 3.13 23.39 -3.95
N PHE A 390 2.07 23.58 -4.73
CA PHE A 390 1.74 24.88 -5.31
C PHE A 390 1.43 25.93 -4.23
N ASN A 391 0.61 25.61 -3.24
CA ASN A 391 0.29 26.55 -2.16
C ASN A 391 1.53 26.90 -1.33
N MET A 392 2.38 25.91 -1.04
CA MET A 392 3.64 26.15 -0.34
C MET A 392 4.59 27.07 -1.14
N ALA A 393 4.67 26.86 -2.47
CA ALA A 393 5.43 27.75 -3.35
C ALA A 393 4.90 29.18 -3.32
N VAL A 394 3.59 29.38 -3.41
CA VAL A 394 2.97 30.71 -3.33
C VAL A 394 3.20 31.37 -1.97
N LEU A 395 2.97 30.65 -0.87
CA LEU A 395 3.20 31.17 0.49
C LEU A 395 4.64 31.61 0.71
N SER A 396 5.60 30.85 0.18
CA SER A 396 7.03 31.14 0.26
C SER A 396 7.43 32.45 -0.44
N THR A 397 6.64 32.89 -1.40
CA THR A 397 6.92 34.15 -2.14
C THR A 397 6.46 35.40 -1.41
N ILE A 398 5.55 35.28 -0.46
CA ILE A 398 4.92 36.44 0.23
C ILE A 398 5.98 37.26 0.95
N TYR A 399 6.87 36.62 1.71
CA TYR A 399 7.89 37.34 2.49
C TYR A 399 8.90 38.09 1.60
N PRO A 400 9.52 37.48 0.57
CA PRO A 400 10.39 38.23 -0.36
C PRO A 400 9.67 39.37 -1.10
N ALA A 401 8.44 39.12 -1.56
CA ALA A 401 7.64 40.12 -2.25
C ALA A 401 7.32 41.33 -1.36
N TRP A 402 6.97 41.07 -0.10
CA TRP A 402 6.74 42.11 0.87
C TRP A 402 8.01 42.94 1.13
N LYS A 403 9.16 42.29 1.27
CA LYS A 403 10.43 42.99 1.49
C LYS A 403 10.80 43.82 0.26
N ALA A 404 10.61 43.32 -0.96
CA ALA A 404 10.81 44.06 -2.20
C ALA A 404 9.93 45.33 -2.27
N SER A 405 8.68 45.21 -1.84
CA SER A 405 7.73 46.33 -1.88
C SER A 405 8.08 47.51 -0.92
N LYS A 406 8.85 47.23 0.14
CA LYS A 406 9.28 48.20 1.14
C LYS A 406 10.60 48.89 0.85
N ILE A 407 11.25 48.65 -0.26
CA ILE A 407 12.49 49.30 -0.65
C ILE A 407 12.27 50.81 -0.79
N ILE A 408 13.12 51.61 -0.10
CA ILE A 408 13.07 53.08 -0.08
C ILE A 408 14.03 53.58 -1.19
N PRO A 409 13.49 54.31 -2.23
CA PRO A 409 14.33 54.76 -3.36
C PRO A 409 15.51 55.70 -2.94
N SER A 410 15.29 56.58 -1.96
CA SER A 410 16.29 57.51 -1.53
C SER A 410 17.50 56.89 -0.84
N GLU A 411 17.35 55.75 -0.19
CA GLU A 411 18.45 55.03 0.46
C GLU A 411 19.31 54.30 -0.55
N ILE A 412 18.70 53.62 -1.54
CA ILE A 412 19.42 52.83 -2.54
C ILE A 412 20.15 53.71 -3.53
N LEU A 413 19.52 54.82 -3.99
CA LEU A 413 20.15 55.71 -4.99
C LEU A 413 21.20 56.66 -4.38
N ARG A 414 21.22 56.89 -3.05
CA ARG A 414 22.19 57.68 -2.34
C ARG A 414 23.50 56.92 -2.00
N ASN A 415 23.41 55.63 -1.74
CA ASN A 415 24.54 54.80 -1.30
C ASN A 415 25.49 54.34 -2.45
N GLU A 416 25.47 55.03 -3.61
CA GLU A 416 26.48 54.86 -4.63
C GLU A 416 27.64 55.85 -4.38
N LYS A 417 28.60 55.46 -3.51
CA LYS A 417 29.96 55.93 -3.55
C LYS A 417 30.90 54.71 -3.62
#